data_06c0a745703d491f42188e934b0eecea
#
_entry.id   06c0a745703d491f42188e934b0eecea
#
_cell.length_a   1.000
_cell.length_b   1.000
_cell.length_c   1.000
_cell.angle_alpha   90.00
_cell.angle_beta   90.00
_cell.angle_gamma   90.00
#
_symmetry.space_group_name_H-M   'P 1'
#
loop_
_entity.id
_entity.type
_entity.pdbx_description
1 polymer ?
#
loop_
_entity_poly.entity_id
_entity_poly.type
_entity_poly.pdbx_seq_one_letter_code
_entity_poly.pdbx_strand_id
1 'polypeptide(L)'
;DLVAGGMAMVRAVPQSVTAEAAYAHRVCLIREGVVAQSVSAASAAALAPFRVEPGTYGMLAVAAADEDNLTFPAAEGIALSEYGVRITDMTAPIPDLLIGCNSRFEAVAGSVSAPVGMKRAVAHLTVTVVGLEALSCESITVSIPRMYDRIASDGTPGNSGAEFSEKAIVLARNSAGRYVGQAVVLPTDTASATLEFRFTINGKNYVSVQETRIEANRK
;
A
#
# COMPACT_ATOMS: atom_id res chain seq x y z
N ASP A 1 12.59 -4.15 -46.66
CA ASP A 1 13.34 -5.04 -45.74
C ASP A 1 12.41 -5.38 -44.59
N LEU A 2 11.78 -6.57 -44.66
CA LEU A 2 11.10 -7.19 -43.53
C LEU A 2 12.17 -7.63 -42.53
N VAL A 3 12.49 -6.78 -41.55
CA VAL A 3 13.21 -7.21 -40.37
C VAL A 3 12.28 -8.20 -39.68
N ALA A 4 12.66 -9.48 -39.69
CA ALA A 4 11.99 -10.52 -38.93
C ALA A 4 11.96 -10.05 -37.45
N GLY A 5 10.83 -9.55 -37.01
CA GLY A 5 10.65 -8.98 -35.68
C GLY A 5 10.80 -10.06 -34.62
N GLY A 6 12.00 -10.19 -34.06
CA GLY A 6 12.23 -11.03 -32.89
C GLY A 6 11.40 -10.50 -31.71
N MET A 7 10.86 -11.42 -30.89
CA MET A 7 10.17 -11.04 -29.65
C MET A 7 11.14 -10.41 -28.66
N ALA A 8 10.65 -9.45 -27.88
CA ALA A 8 11.36 -8.90 -26.73
C ALA A 8 11.03 -9.73 -25.48
N MET A 9 12.07 -10.03 -24.70
CA MET A 9 11.96 -10.62 -23.36
C MET A 9 12.19 -9.53 -22.34
N VAL A 10 11.12 -8.99 -21.77
CA VAL A 10 11.19 -7.87 -20.82
C VAL A 10 11.19 -8.40 -19.38
N ARG A 11 12.29 -8.14 -18.68
CA ARG A 11 12.42 -8.45 -17.26
C ARG A 11 12.12 -7.22 -16.42
N ALA A 12 11.13 -7.31 -15.56
CA ALA A 12 10.89 -6.30 -14.52
C ALA A 12 12.02 -6.34 -13.48
N VAL A 13 12.51 -5.17 -13.09
CA VAL A 13 13.50 -5.01 -12.02
C VAL A 13 12.92 -4.03 -10.98
N PRO A 14 12.07 -4.50 -10.05
CA PRO A 14 11.58 -3.69 -8.95
C PRO A 14 12.75 -3.19 -8.10
N GLN A 15 12.81 -1.89 -7.84
CA GLN A 15 13.84 -1.24 -7.05
C GLN A 15 13.19 -0.57 -5.85
N SER A 16 13.51 -1.04 -4.65
CA SER A 16 13.07 -0.48 -3.38
C SER A 16 14.28 0.04 -2.60
N VAL A 17 14.09 1.12 -1.85
CA VAL A 17 15.12 1.66 -0.93
C VAL A 17 15.27 0.82 0.34
N THR A 18 14.39 -0.13 0.59
CA THR A 18 14.41 -1.05 1.72
C THR A 18 14.58 -2.48 1.23
N ALA A 19 15.34 -3.29 1.96
CA ALA A 19 15.65 -4.68 1.60
C ALA A 19 14.45 -5.62 1.85
N GLU A 20 13.39 -5.49 1.04
CA GLU A 20 12.16 -6.28 1.17
C GLU A 20 12.19 -7.50 0.23
N ALA A 21 13.26 -8.28 0.35
CA ALA A 21 13.48 -9.47 -0.49
C ALA A 21 12.38 -10.57 -0.32
N ALA A 22 11.59 -10.50 0.73
CA ALA A 22 10.56 -11.49 1.08
C ALA A 22 9.13 -11.09 0.69
N TYR A 23 8.94 -9.92 0.03
CA TYR A 23 7.59 -9.51 -0.37
C TYR A 23 7.13 -10.22 -1.63
N ALA A 24 5.86 -10.60 -1.66
CA ALA A 24 5.20 -11.02 -2.89
C ALA A 24 5.12 -9.83 -3.86
N HIS A 25 5.43 -10.08 -5.11
CA HIS A 25 5.47 -9.07 -6.17
C HIS A 25 4.43 -9.38 -7.23
N ARG A 26 3.70 -8.35 -7.63
CA ARG A 26 2.80 -8.36 -8.77
C ARG A 26 3.22 -7.25 -9.73
N VAL A 27 3.47 -7.62 -10.98
CA VAL A 27 3.94 -6.67 -12.00
C VAL A 27 3.00 -6.73 -13.18
N CYS A 28 2.57 -5.56 -13.65
CA CYS A 28 1.73 -5.39 -14.82
C CYS A 28 2.51 -4.66 -15.91
N LEU A 29 2.48 -5.19 -17.12
CA LEU A 29 2.97 -4.53 -18.31
C LEU A 29 1.84 -3.71 -18.92
N ILE A 30 2.12 -2.46 -19.25
CA ILE A 30 1.14 -1.48 -19.72
C ILE A 30 1.40 -1.17 -21.19
N ARG A 31 0.36 -1.26 -22.03
CA ARG A 31 0.40 -0.78 -23.41
C ARG A 31 -0.78 0.17 -23.65
N GLU A 32 -0.51 1.35 -24.15
CA GLU A 32 -1.56 2.34 -24.45
C GLU A 32 -2.47 2.68 -23.26
N GLY A 33 -1.90 2.71 -22.05
CA GLY A 33 -2.65 3.01 -20.82
C GLY A 33 -3.50 1.86 -20.26
N VAL A 34 -3.42 0.66 -20.85
CA VAL A 34 -4.15 -0.54 -20.44
C VAL A 34 -3.18 -1.62 -19.99
N VAL A 35 -3.55 -2.40 -18.99
CA VAL A 35 -2.78 -3.57 -18.56
C VAL A 35 -2.87 -4.65 -19.62
N ALA A 36 -1.74 -4.92 -20.31
CA ALA A 36 -1.66 -5.90 -21.39
C ALA A 36 -1.33 -7.31 -20.88
N GLN A 37 -0.47 -7.41 -19.86
CA GLN A 37 -0.07 -8.68 -19.23
C GLN A 37 0.23 -8.46 -17.76
N SER A 38 0.15 -9.51 -16.95
CA SER A 38 0.59 -9.47 -15.55
C SER A 38 1.33 -10.75 -15.15
N VAL A 39 2.26 -10.61 -14.22
CA VAL A 39 2.96 -11.72 -13.57
C VAL A 39 3.00 -11.49 -12.06
N SER A 40 2.97 -12.58 -11.29
CA SER A 40 3.09 -12.55 -9.84
C SER A 40 4.14 -13.56 -9.39
N ALA A 41 4.87 -13.24 -8.33
CA ALA A 41 5.84 -14.13 -7.72
C ALA A 41 6.02 -13.84 -6.24
N ALA A 42 6.44 -14.82 -5.46
CA ALA A 42 6.73 -14.68 -4.03
C ALA A 42 7.94 -13.76 -3.74
N SER A 43 8.72 -13.38 -4.75
CA SER A 43 9.82 -12.43 -4.63
C SER A 43 10.14 -11.79 -5.98
N ALA A 44 10.83 -10.64 -5.97
CA ALA A 44 11.29 -9.98 -7.19
C ALA A 44 12.20 -10.87 -8.07
N ALA A 45 13.02 -11.70 -7.45
CA ALA A 45 13.94 -12.60 -8.18
C ALA A 45 13.20 -13.73 -8.92
N ALA A 46 12.00 -14.11 -8.46
CA ALA A 46 11.19 -15.18 -9.05
C ALA A 46 10.25 -14.68 -10.16
N LEU A 47 10.20 -13.37 -10.45
CA LEU A 47 9.35 -12.81 -11.50
C LEU A 47 9.75 -13.37 -12.88
N ALA A 48 8.76 -13.94 -13.58
CA ALA A 48 8.94 -14.36 -14.95
C ALA A 48 9.04 -13.13 -15.88
N PRO A 49 9.86 -13.21 -16.95
CA PRO A 49 9.92 -12.15 -17.95
C PRO A 49 8.65 -12.12 -18.81
N PHE A 50 8.27 -10.93 -19.25
CA PHE A 50 7.21 -10.75 -20.28
C PHE A 50 7.77 -11.04 -21.66
N ARG A 51 6.99 -11.72 -22.47
CA ARG A 51 7.31 -11.95 -23.90
C ARG A 51 6.37 -11.09 -24.74
N VAL A 52 6.93 -10.08 -25.41
CA VAL A 52 6.15 -9.07 -26.13
C VAL A 52 6.77 -8.73 -27.48
N GLU A 53 5.98 -8.14 -28.36
CA GLU A 53 6.47 -7.52 -29.59
C GLU A 53 7.33 -6.29 -29.23
N PRO A 54 8.32 -5.92 -30.06
CA PRO A 54 9.01 -4.65 -29.92
C PRO A 54 8.03 -3.47 -29.92
N GLY A 55 8.25 -2.48 -29.03
CA GLY A 55 7.38 -1.33 -28.92
C GLY A 55 7.56 -0.57 -27.60
N THR A 56 6.73 0.43 -27.42
CA THR A 56 6.70 1.26 -26.22
C THR A 56 5.74 0.70 -25.18
N TYR A 57 6.20 0.57 -23.95
CA TYR A 57 5.43 0.02 -22.82
C TYR A 57 5.65 0.86 -21.56
N GLY A 58 4.71 0.75 -20.62
CA GLY A 58 4.89 1.10 -19.23
C GLY A 58 4.91 -0.15 -18.34
N MET A 59 5.23 0.04 -17.07
CA MET A 59 5.24 -1.03 -16.08
C MET A 59 4.76 -0.52 -14.74
N LEU A 60 3.84 -1.24 -14.10
CA LEU A 60 3.41 -1.04 -12.73
C LEU A 60 3.88 -2.22 -11.90
N ALA A 61 4.49 -1.95 -10.75
CA ALA A 61 4.87 -2.98 -9.79
C ALA A 61 4.23 -2.70 -8.42
N VAL A 62 3.72 -3.75 -7.80
CA VAL A 62 3.22 -3.76 -6.43
C VAL A 62 3.96 -4.85 -5.68
N ALA A 63 4.40 -4.56 -4.46
CA ALA A 63 4.96 -5.55 -3.56
C ALA A 63 4.32 -5.43 -2.18
N ALA A 64 3.97 -6.56 -1.58
CA ALA A 64 3.31 -6.62 -0.28
C ALA A 64 3.97 -7.66 0.61
N ALA A 65 4.05 -7.36 1.91
CA ALA A 65 4.55 -8.30 2.91
C ALA A 65 3.62 -9.51 3.07
N ASP A 66 2.33 -9.30 2.84
CA ASP A 66 1.27 -10.28 2.85
C ASP A 66 0.15 -9.82 1.89
N GLU A 67 -0.50 -10.75 1.17
CA GLU A 67 -1.60 -10.44 0.26
C GLU A 67 -2.97 -10.82 0.81
N ASP A 68 -3.08 -11.48 1.96
CA ASP A 68 -4.33 -12.03 2.50
C ASP A 68 -5.43 -10.97 2.71
N ASN A 69 -5.03 -9.74 3.06
CA ASN A 69 -5.94 -8.61 3.25
C ASN A 69 -5.95 -7.64 2.07
N LEU A 70 -5.50 -8.08 0.88
CA LEU A 70 -5.45 -7.25 -0.31
C LEU A 70 -6.30 -7.84 -1.43
N THR A 71 -7.00 -6.96 -2.16
CA THR A 71 -7.66 -7.31 -3.40
C THR A 71 -7.03 -6.53 -4.55
N PHE A 72 -6.66 -7.27 -5.58
CA PHE A 72 -6.15 -6.72 -6.84
C PHE A 72 -7.22 -6.84 -7.90
N PRO A 73 -7.37 -5.85 -8.79
CA PRO A 73 -8.29 -5.97 -9.92
C PRO A 73 -7.85 -7.09 -10.88
N ALA A 74 -8.77 -7.60 -11.67
CA ALA A 74 -8.43 -8.47 -12.80
C ALA A 74 -7.39 -7.73 -13.67
N ALA A 75 -6.20 -8.33 -13.83
CA ALA A 75 -5.06 -7.57 -14.31
C ALA A 75 -5.19 -7.16 -15.76
N GLU A 76 -5.58 -8.07 -16.67
CA GLU A 76 -5.58 -7.83 -18.12
C GLU A 76 -6.83 -7.08 -18.58
N GLY A 77 -6.64 -6.13 -19.46
CA GLY A 77 -7.73 -5.34 -20.06
C GLY A 77 -8.20 -4.14 -19.23
N ILE A 78 -7.70 -3.95 -18.00
CA ILE A 78 -8.09 -2.81 -17.17
C ILE A 78 -7.26 -1.57 -17.52
N ALA A 79 -7.89 -0.39 -17.52
CA ALA A 79 -7.16 0.87 -17.65
C ALA A 79 -6.26 1.11 -16.44
N LEU A 80 -5.04 1.61 -16.65
CA LEU A 80 -4.10 1.91 -15.57
C LEU A 80 -4.69 2.90 -14.55
N SER A 81 -5.51 3.84 -14.98
CA SER A 81 -6.22 4.79 -14.12
C SER A 81 -7.24 4.14 -13.18
N GLU A 82 -7.75 2.97 -13.56
CA GLU A 82 -8.71 2.19 -12.75
C GLU A 82 -8.00 1.17 -11.86
N TYR A 83 -6.72 0.90 -12.13
CA TYR A 83 -5.95 -0.05 -11.33
C TYR A 83 -5.72 0.50 -9.93
N GLY A 84 -6.00 -0.30 -8.92
CA GLY A 84 -5.73 0.05 -7.54
C GLY A 84 -5.78 -1.17 -6.63
N VAL A 85 -4.96 -1.17 -5.61
CA VAL A 85 -4.93 -2.19 -4.56
C VAL A 85 -5.92 -1.77 -3.47
N ARG A 86 -6.83 -2.66 -3.12
CA ARG A 86 -7.84 -2.43 -2.10
C ARG A 86 -7.54 -3.24 -0.83
N ILE A 87 -7.75 -2.63 0.33
CA ILE A 87 -7.78 -3.32 1.61
C ILE A 87 -9.16 -3.96 1.76
N THR A 88 -9.19 -5.28 1.98
CA THR A 88 -10.44 -6.06 2.04
C THR A 88 -11.15 -5.91 3.37
N ASP A 89 -10.37 -5.92 4.47
CA ASP A 89 -10.88 -5.81 5.83
C ASP A 89 -10.06 -4.78 6.64
N MET A 90 -10.67 -3.65 6.97
CA MET A 90 -10.04 -2.59 7.74
C MET A 90 -9.87 -2.95 9.23
N THR A 91 -10.54 -3.98 9.73
CA THR A 91 -10.35 -4.48 11.10
C THR A 91 -9.10 -5.34 11.24
N ALA A 92 -8.71 -6.03 10.17
CA ALA A 92 -7.50 -6.82 10.10
C ALA A 92 -6.23 -5.94 9.97
N PRO A 93 -5.04 -6.46 10.27
CA PRO A 93 -3.78 -5.77 9.98
C PRO A 93 -3.66 -5.42 8.50
N ILE A 94 -3.27 -4.20 8.21
CA ILE A 94 -2.92 -3.77 6.86
C ILE A 94 -1.47 -4.15 6.61
N PRO A 95 -1.16 -4.89 5.53
CA PRO A 95 0.22 -5.27 5.23
C PRO A 95 1.06 -4.07 4.80
N ASP A 96 2.37 -4.15 4.98
CA ASP A 96 3.29 -3.20 4.36
C ASP A 96 3.23 -3.35 2.84
N LEU A 97 3.05 -2.23 2.14
CA LEU A 97 2.75 -2.17 0.71
C LEU A 97 3.67 -1.17 0.02
N LEU A 98 4.29 -1.61 -1.07
CA LEU A 98 5.05 -0.75 -1.97
C LEU A 98 4.39 -0.73 -3.33
N ILE A 99 4.44 0.42 -3.98
CA ILE A 99 3.96 0.60 -5.34
C ILE A 99 4.94 1.45 -6.14
N GLY A 100 5.04 1.19 -7.43
CA GLY A 100 5.87 1.96 -8.34
C GLY A 100 5.44 1.80 -9.78
N CYS A 101 5.69 2.83 -10.56
CA CYS A 101 5.38 2.86 -11.98
C CYS A 101 6.60 3.36 -12.77
N ASN A 102 6.92 2.65 -13.86
CA ASN A 102 7.74 3.16 -14.93
C ASN A 102 6.79 3.48 -16.08
N SER A 103 6.56 4.76 -16.32
CA SER A 103 5.55 5.22 -17.27
C SER A 103 5.89 4.88 -18.72
N ARG A 104 7.17 4.70 -19.04
CA ARG A 104 7.61 4.45 -20.42
C ARG A 104 8.99 3.81 -20.49
N PHE A 105 9.09 2.74 -21.28
CA PHE A 105 10.35 2.17 -21.76
C PHE A 105 10.15 1.54 -23.14
N GLU A 106 11.25 1.35 -23.88
CA GLU A 106 11.24 0.72 -25.19
C GLU A 106 11.65 -0.75 -25.06
N ALA A 107 10.76 -1.65 -25.49
CA ALA A 107 11.07 -3.05 -25.65
C ALA A 107 11.60 -3.28 -27.06
N VAL A 108 12.85 -3.72 -27.18
CA VAL A 108 13.50 -4.08 -28.44
C VAL A 108 13.68 -5.59 -28.51
N ALA A 109 13.83 -6.14 -29.72
CA ALA A 109 14.09 -7.56 -29.90
C ALA A 109 15.29 -8.02 -29.06
N GLY A 110 15.15 -9.13 -28.36
CA GLY A 110 16.13 -9.64 -27.40
C GLY A 110 15.74 -9.41 -25.96
N SER A 111 16.70 -9.32 -25.05
CA SER A 111 16.45 -9.16 -23.61
C SER A 111 16.52 -7.69 -23.18
N VAL A 112 15.48 -7.22 -22.51
CA VAL A 112 15.34 -5.85 -21.99
C VAL A 112 15.09 -5.91 -20.49
N SER A 113 15.81 -5.11 -19.72
CA SER A 113 15.55 -4.88 -18.29
C SER A 113 14.80 -3.58 -18.10
N ALA A 114 13.66 -3.62 -17.43
CA ALA A 114 12.83 -2.45 -17.13
C ALA A 114 12.85 -2.18 -15.62
N PRO A 115 13.61 -1.18 -15.14
CA PRO A 115 13.62 -0.80 -13.75
C PRO A 115 12.30 -0.12 -13.34
N VAL A 116 11.78 -0.46 -12.15
CA VAL A 116 10.60 0.17 -11.56
C VAL A 116 10.95 0.64 -10.15
N GLY A 117 11.05 1.95 -9.96
CA GLY A 117 11.28 2.55 -8.66
C GLY A 117 10.04 2.42 -7.78
N MET A 118 10.14 1.71 -6.67
CA MET A 118 9.03 1.46 -5.75
C MET A 118 9.13 2.34 -4.51
N LYS A 119 7.98 2.79 -4.03
CA LYS A 119 7.83 3.59 -2.80
C LYS A 119 6.83 2.90 -1.87
N ARG A 120 7.05 3.05 -0.57
CA ARG A 120 6.06 2.59 0.42
C ARG A 120 4.78 3.41 0.28
N ALA A 121 3.64 2.73 0.12
CA ALA A 121 2.33 3.33 -0.08
C ALA A 121 1.52 3.46 1.23
N VAL A 122 2.06 2.94 2.33
CA VAL A 122 1.44 2.96 3.67
C VAL A 122 2.31 3.72 4.67
N ALA A 123 1.72 4.07 5.81
CA ALA A 123 2.40 4.68 6.94
C ALA A 123 2.36 3.74 8.16
N HIS A 124 3.40 3.76 8.97
CA HIS A 124 3.42 3.12 10.28
C HIS A 124 3.06 4.17 11.34
N LEU A 125 1.88 4.02 11.94
CA LEU A 125 1.40 4.92 12.99
C LEU A 125 1.68 4.30 14.36
N THR A 126 2.37 5.05 15.23
CA THR A 126 2.53 4.71 16.64
C THR A 126 1.78 5.74 17.48
N VAL A 127 0.85 5.28 18.28
CA VAL A 127 0.10 6.11 19.23
C VAL A 127 0.59 5.83 20.64
N THR A 128 0.95 6.89 21.37
CA THR A 128 1.34 6.80 22.77
C THR A 128 0.47 7.76 23.58
N VAL A 129 -0.28 7.24 24.54
CA VAL A 129 -1.06 8.04 25.50
C VAL A 129 -0.32 8.11 26.82
N VAL A 130 -0.09 9.32 27.26
CA VAL A 130 0.61 9.66 28.52
C VAL A 130 -0.32 10.42 29.47
N GLY A 131 0.03 10.51 30.75
CA GLY A 131 -0.75 11.23 31.75
C GLY A 131 -1.91 10.44 32.35
N LEU A 132 -2.05 9.17 31.97
CA LEU A 132 -3.04 8.25 32.55
C LEU A 132 -2.41 7.25 33.53
N GLU A 133 -1.11 7.37 33.81
CA GLU A 133 -0.33 6.41 34.59
C GLU A 133 -0.87 6.25 36.03
N ALA A 134 -1.33 7.34 36.62
CA ALA A 134 -1.90 7.39 37.98
C ALA A 134 -3.42 7.22 38.04
N LEU A 135 -4.07 7.07 36.88
CA LEU A 135 -5.53 6.96 36.79
C LEU A 135 -5.96 5.51 36.61
N SER A 136 -7.12 5.15 37.18
CA SER A 136 -7.79 3.88 36.91
C SER A 136 -8.48 3.97 35.54
N CYS A 137 -7.69 3.84 34.46
CA CYS A 137 -8.23 3.76 33.11
C CYS A 137 -8.64 2.32 32.83
N GLU A 138 -9.94 2.09 32.64
CA GLU A 138 -10.54 0.77 32.47
C GLU A 138 -10.44 0.30 31.02
N SER A 139 -10.59 1.25 30.09
CA SER A 139 -10.47 1.00 28.67
C SER A 139 -9.95 2.23 27.93
N ILE A 140 -9.23 2.00 26.87
CA ILE A 140 -8.81 3.04 25.92
C ILE A 140 -8.84 2.45 24.53
N THR A 141 -9.49 3.14 23.61
CA THR A 141 -9.49 2.85 22.18
C THR A 141 -9.15 4.09 21.40
N VAL A 142 -8.47 3.89 20.28
CA VAL A 142 -8.18 4.95 19.30
C VAL A 142 -8.69 4.47 17.96
N SER A 143 -9.39 5.35 17.25
CA SER A 143 -9.81 5.06 15.89
C SER A 143 -9.52 6.22 14.94
N ILE A 144 -9.42 5.88 13.68
CA ILE A 144 -9.42 6.81 12.55
C ILE A 144 -10.75 6.59 11.84
N PRO A 145 -11.76 7.44 12.07
CA PRO A 145 -13.12 7.21 11.58
C PRO A 145 -13.26 7.40 10.05
N ARG A 146 -12.30 8.06 9.43
CA ARG A 146 -12.32 8.34 8.00
C ARG A 146 -10.98 7.98 7.38
N MET A 147 -10.82 6.73 6.98
CA MET A 147 -9.64 6.21 6.32
C MET A 147 -9.98 5.75 4.90
N TYR A 148 -9.07 5.97 3.99
CA TYR A 148 -9.10 5.36 2.66
C TYR A 148 -8.90 3.84 2.75
N ASP A 149 -9.46 3.12 1.78
CA ASP A 149 -9.35 1.66 1.69
C ASP A 149 -8.66 1.19 0.41
N ARG A 150 -8.16 2.11 -0.41
CA ARG A 150 -7.55 1.82 -1.72
C ARG A 150 -6.32 2.67 -1.97
N ILE A 151 -5.33 2.09 -2.66
CA ILE A 151 -4.20 2.80 -3.26
C ILE A 151 -4.29 2.67 -4.78
N ALA A 152 -4.31 3.79 -5.49
CA ALA A 152 -4.31 3.83 -6.95
C ALA A 152 -2.92 3.48 -7.53
N SER A 153 -2.85 3.26 -8.84
CA SER A 153 -1.62 2.88 -9.56
C SER A 153 -0.47 3.89 -9.43
N ASP A 154 -0.76 5.14 -9.16
CA ASP A 154 0.21 6.21 -8.90
C ASP A 154 0.63 6.35 -7.43
N GLY A 155 0.07 5.51 -6.55
CA GLY A 155 0.28 5.54 -5.12
C GLY A 155 -0.65 6.48 -4.35
N THR A 156 -1.61 7.13 -5.02
CA THR A 156 -2.57 8.02 -4.38
C THR A 156 -3.59 7.21 -3.57
N PRO A 157 -3.86 7.57 -2.30
CA PRO A 157 -4.91 6.93 -1.52
C PRO A 157 -6.30 7.36 -2.01
N GLY A 158 -7.28 6.48 -1.87
CA GLY A 158 -8.66 6.72 -2.26
C GLY A 158 -9.62 5.71 -1.64
N ASN A 159 -10.91 5.86 -1.95
CA ASN A 159 -11.95 4.92 -1.55
C ASN A 159 -12.37 4.04 -2.72
N SER A 160 -12.66 2.78 -2.43
CA SER A 160 -13.28 1.87 -3.40
C SER A 160 -14.79 2.10 -3.53
N GLY A 161 -15.41 2.76 -2.54
CA GLY A 161 -16.83 3.12 -2.48
C GLY A 161 -17.05 4.59 -2.14
N ALA A 162 -18.31 4.95 -1.86
CA ALA A 162 -18.69 6.32 -1.52
C ALA A 162 -18.34 6.71 -0.05
N GLU A 163 -18.15 5.71 0.80
CA GLU A 163 -17.96 5.92 2.24
C GLU A 163 -16.50 5.65 2.65
N PHE A 164 -16.04 6.37 3.68
CA PHE A 164 -14.77 6.09 4.32
C PHE A 164 -14.92 4.91 5.27
N SER A 165 -13.81 4.18 5.45
CA SER A 165 -13.72 3.09 6.41
C SER A 165 -13.19 3.60 7.76
N GLU A 166 -13.50 2.89 8.85
CA GLU A 166 -12.92 3.14 10.17
C GLU A 166 -11.77 2.17 10.42
N LYS A 167 -10.67 2.67 10.99
CA LYS A 167 -9.56 1.85 11.48
C LYS A 167 -9.40 2.02 12.97
N ALA A 168 -9.65 0.97 13.73
CA ALA A 168 -9.36 0.92 15.16
C ALA A 168 -7.88 0.56 15.41
N ILE A 169 -7.30 1.18 16.45
CA ILE A 169 -5.94 0.93 16.91
C ILE A 169 -6.02 0.41 18.34
N VAL A 170 -5.59 -0.83 18.54
CA VAL A 170 -5.55 -1.45 19.86
C VAL A 170 -4.35 -0.92 20.64
N LEU A 171 -4.60 -0.44 21.86
CA LEU A 171 -3.58 0.05 22.76
C LEU A 171 -3.34 -0.93 23.90
N ALA A 172 -2.08 -1.15 24.21
CA ALA A 172 -1.64 -1.95 25.37
C ALA A 172 -0.86 -1.10 26.34
N ARG A 173 -1.03 -1.36 27.66
CA ARG A 173 -0.27 -0.69 28.70
C ARG A 173 1.14 -1.28 28.78
N ASN A 174 2.16 -0.44 28.66
CA ASN A 174 3.55 -0.86 28.78
C ASN A 174 4.04 -0.84 30.25
N SER A 175 5.29 -1.25 30.48
CA SER A 175 5.90 -1.29 31.83
C SER A 175 6.05 0.09 32.49
N ALA A 176 6.05 1.18 31.71
CA ALA A 176 6.07 2.55 32.21
C ALA A 176 4.66 3.10 32.52
N GLY A 177 3.62 2.27 32.41
CA GLY A 177 2.22 2.67 32.65
C GLY A 177 1.55 3.43 31.50
N ARG A 178 2.24 3.63 30.38
CA ARG A 178 1.73 4.33 29.20
C ARG A 178 0.98 3.37 28.30
N TYR A 179 -0.04 3.86 27.60
CA TYR A 179 -0.75 3.09 26.61
C TYR A 179 -0.12 3.32 25.23
N VAL A 180 0.28 2.23 24.58
CA VAL A 180 0.96 2.27 23.27
C VAL A 180 0.28 1.33 22.32
N GLY A 181 0.01 1.79 21.11
CA GLY A 181 -0.51 1.00 20.00
C GLY A 181 0.21 1.33 18.70
N GLN A 182 0.24 0.36 17.80
CA GLN A 182 0.82 0.51 16.47
C GLN A 182 -0.15 -0.03 15.43
N ALA A 183 -0.20 0.64 14.29
CA ALA A 183 -0.95 0.17 13.14
C ALA A 183 -0.26 0.61 11.84
N VAL A 184 -0.38 -0.22 10.82
CA VAL A 184 -0.15 0.21 9.44
C VAL A 184 -1.46 0.82 8.94
N VAL A 185 -1.37 1.99 8.32
CA VAL A 185 -2.51 2.78 7.87
C VAL A 185 -2.23 3.37 6.50
N LEU A 186 -3.29 3.68 5.75
CA LEU A 186 -3.13 4.41 4.51
C LEU A 186 -2.88 5.91 4.78
N PRO A 187 -2.13 6.59 3.93
CA PRO A 187 -1.91 8.02 4.05
C PRO A 187 -3.21 8.81 3.83
N THR A 188 -3.25 10.05 4.30
CA THR A 188 -4.43 10.94 4.19
C THR A 188 -4.34 11.93 3.04
N ASP A 189 -3.43 11.71 2.09
CA ASP A 189 -3.13 12.64 1.00
C ASP A 189 -2.78 14.04 1.54
N THR A 190 -3.51 15.07 1.13
CA THR A 190 -3.30 16.45 1.60
C THR A 190 -4.15 16.82 2.81
N ALA A 191 -5.14 15.99 3.16
CA ALA A 191 -6.04 16.23 4.28
C ALA A 191 -5.45 15.80 5.62
N SER A 192 -5.97 16.33 6.72
CA SER A 192 -5.71 15.83 8.07
C SER A 192 -6.53 14.57 8.34
N ALA A 193 -5.94 13.60 9.05
CA ALA A 193 -6.68 12.51 9.68
C ALA A 193 -7.21 12.96 11.03
N THR A 194 -8.42 12.56 11.34
CA THR A 194 -8.98 12.68 12.69
C THR A 194 -8.66 11.41 13.46
N LEU A 195 -8.00 11.56 14.62
CA LEU A 195 -7.80 10.49 15.59
C LEU A 195 -8.81 10.71 16.74
N GLU A 196 -9.70 9.76 16.92
CA GLU A 196 -10.66 9.77 18.00
C GLU A 196 -10.22 8.85 19.13
N PHE A 197 -10.00 9.43 20.30
CA PHE A 197 -9.61 8.74 21.52
C PHE A 197 -10.83 8.58 22.41
N ARG A 198 -11.18 7.35 22.76
CA ARG A 198 -12.26 7.03 23.72
C ARG A 198 -11.66 6.29 24.89
N PHE A 199 -11.93 6.75 26.09
CA PHE A 199 -11.42 6.13 27.32
C PHE A 199 -12.43 6.21 28.47
N THR A 200 -12.41 5.18 29.32
CA THR A 200 -13.25 5.10 30.51
C THR A 200 -12.35 5.22 31.75
N ILE A 201 -12.62 6.22 32.58
CA ILE A 201 -11.89 6.47 33.83
C ILE A 201 -12.92 6.57 34.95
N ASN A 202 -12.79 5.72 35.98
CA ASN A 202 -13.69 5.66 37.13
C ASN A 202 -15.18 5.56 36.70
N GLY A 203 -15.47 4.70 35.72
CA GLY A 203 -16.79 4.47 35.17
C GLY A 203 -17.35 5.60 34.31
N LYS A 204 -16.59 6.65 34.01
CA LYS A 204 -16.99 7.76 33.14
C LYS A 204 -16.32 7.69 31.80
N ASN A 205 -17.08 7.89 30.73
CA ASN A 205 -16.59 7.91 29.36
C ASN A 205 -16.14 9.32 28.96
N TYR A 206 -14.99 9.38 28.31
CA TYR A 206 -14.38 10.58 27.76
C TYR A 206 -14.04 10.35 26.29
N VAL A 207 -14.16 11.43 25.51
CA VAL A 207 -13.74 11.46 24.10
C VAL A 207 -12.80 12.64 23.90
N SER A 208 -11.70 12.40 23.23
CA SER A 208 -10.78 13.44 22.78
C SER A 208 -10.50 13.24 21.29
N VAL A 209 -10.44 14.33 20.56
CA VAL A 209 -10.23 14.33 19.12
C VAL A 209 -8.94 15.10 18.82
N GLN A 210 -8.10 14.51 18.01
CA GLN A 210 -6.87 15.15 17.52
C GLN A 210 -6.79 15.04 16.01
N GLU A 211 -6.28 16.07 15.38
CA GLU A 211 -5.98 16.05 13.96
C GLU A 211 -4.49 15.89 13.72
N THR A 212 -4.15 15.04 12.78
CA THR A 212 -2.78 14.80 12.34
C THR A 212 -2.74 14.52 10.86
N ARG A 213 -1.59 14.73 10.24
CA ARG A 213 -1.36 14.33 8.86
C ARG A 213 -0.63 12.99 8.83
N ILE A 214 -1.18 12.05 8.09
CA ILE A 214 -0.57 10.74 7.88
C ILE A 214 0.06 10.72 6.50
N GLU A 215 1.36 10.62 6.45
CA GLU A 215 2.12 10.59 5.20
C GLU A 215 2.71 9.20 4.98
N ALA A 216 2.67 8.72 3.73
CA ALA A 216 3.34 7.48 3.35
C ALA A 216 4.83 7.54 3.67
N ASN A 217 5.42 6.37 3.97
CA ASN A 217 6.86 6.22 4.26
C ASN A 217 7.36 7.01 5.49
N ARG A 218 6.48 7.42 6.41
CA ARG A 218 6.84 8.00 7.72
C ARG A 218 6.49 7.06 8.87
N LYS A 219 7.29 7.14 9.93
CA LYS A 219 7.08 6.50 11.24
C LYS A 219 6.70 7.53 12.27
#